data_801f93d4bcfbbc8d2748a2a66eb4964c
#
_entry.id   801f93d4bcfbbc8d2748a2a66eb4964c
#
_cell.length_a   1.000
_cell.length_b   1.000
_cell.length_c   1.000
_cell.angle_alpha   90.00
_cell.angle_beta   90.00
_cell.angle_gamma   90.00
#
_symmetry.space_group_name_H-M   'P 1'
#
loop_
_entity.id
_entity.type
_entity.pdbx_description
1 polymer ?
#
loop_
_entity_poly.entity_id
_entity_poly.type
_entity_poly.pdbx_seq_one_letter_code
_entity_poly.pdbx_strand_id
1 'polypeptide(L)'
;VGSEMCIRDRFCITNTLQVAFREPFLIIGYTVMMVAISWELALFSVLFLPVVALIIGSIVKRLRHPARTSQQRMGELVSTLDESLSGIKVIKSYNAVDYIKQKFYDLNADLARLTLSMARRQQLASPMSEFLGISAVGVILVFGGSLVFKGSLSPEGFIAFVAMFSQITRPVRTFIDQFANINQGIAAGERIFSIIDAQSEIQDKPGALELNGLKDKIEFRDIHFSYDGSREVIDGISFDIKRGETVALVGPSGGGKSTLSELVPRFYDVTAGDILIDGVSIRDYTQESLRAHMSVVSQDTVLFNDTIEGNIAMGKAGASHEEIVEAARIANADCFITEAPEGYRTNIGDRGVKLSGGQRQRLS
;
A
#
# COMPACT_ATOMS: atom_id res chain seq x y z
N VAL A 1 -4.85 -10.92 1.96
CA VAL A 1 -4.08 -9.68 2.21
C VAL A 1 -4.72 -8.88 3.36
N GLY A 2 -6.06 -8.76 3.45
CA GLY A 2 -6.73 -7.97 4.50
C GLY A 2 -6.61 -8.55 5.92
N SER A 3 -6.67 -9.87 6.09
CA SER A 3 -6.65 -10.51 7.41
C SER A 3 -5.29 -10.47 8.10
N GLU A 4 -4.20 -10.65 7.36
CA GLU A 4 -2.85 -10.60 7.93
C GLU A 4 -2.46 -9.17 8.35
N MET A 5 -2.91 -8.15 7.61
CA MET A 5 -2.68 -6.75 7.94
C MET A 5 -3.44 -6.37 9.22
N CYS A 6 -4.71 -6.75 9.37
CA CYS A 6 -5.50 -6.51 10.58
C CYS A 6 -4.96 -7.22 11.82
N ILE A 7 -4.46 -8.45 11.70
CA ILE A 7 -3.85 -9.20 12.82
C ILE A 7 -2.56 -8.53 13.26
N ARG A 8 -1.74 -8.08 12.32
CA ARG A 8 -0.48 -7.40 12.57
C ARG A 8 -0.67 -6.03 13.20
N ASP A 9 -1.67 -5.28 12.76
CA ASP A 9 -2.04 -3.97 13.34
C ASP A 9 -2.58 -4.11 14.76
N ARG A 10 -3.47 -5.08 15.00
CA ARG A 10 -3.96 -5.38 16.35
C ARG A 10 -2.84 -5.78 17.30
N PHE A 11 -1.90 -6.62 16.83
CA PHE A 11 -0.74 -7.04 17.64
C PHE A 11 0.19 -5.85 17.93
N CYS A 12 0.45 -4.97 16.95
CA CYS A 12 1.23 -3.76 17.15
C CYS A 12 0.59 -2.82 18.16
N ILE A 13 -0.71 -2.55 18.06
CA ILE A 13 -1.42 -1.65 18.97
C ILE A 13 -1.43 -2.22 20.39
N THR A 14 -1.80 -3.48 20.56
CA THR A 14 -1.93 -4.10 21.88
C THR A 14 -0.57 -4.20 22.58
N ASN A 15 0.47 -4.68 21.90
CA ASN A 15 1.81 -4.76 22.47
C ASN A 15 2.41 -3.38 22.73
N THR A 16 2.22 -2.43 21.81
CA THR A 16 2.75 -1.08 21.98
C THR A 16 2.14 -0.39 23.19
N LEU A 17 0.82 -0.45 23.37
CA LEU A 17 0.16 0.11 24.53
C LEU A 17 0.62 -0.57 25.82
N GLN A 18 0.65 -1.90 25.86
CA GLN A 18 1.10 -2.65 27.03
C GLN A 18 2.53 -2.27 27.43
N VAL A 19 3.45 -2.18 26.47
CA VAL A 19 4.85 -1.85 26.74
C VAL A 19 4.99 -0.36 27.09
N ALA A 20 4.28 0.54 26.41
CA ALA A 20 4.33 1.98 26.69
C ALA A 20 3.89 2.34 28.10
N PHE A 21 2.98 1.58 28.71
CA PHE A 21 2.54 1.81 30.08
C PHE A 21 3.34 0.97 31.08
N ARG A 22 3.51 -0.33 30.85
CA ARG A 22 4.11 -1.26 31.79
C ARG A 22 5.59 -1.00 32.04
N GLU A 23 6.37 -0.86 30.96
CA GLU A 23 7.82 -0.81 31.08
C GLU A 23 8.34 0.47 31.75
N PRO A 24 7.79 1.69 31.50
CA PRO A 24 8.19 2.88 32.24
C PRO A 24 7.92 2.77 33.75
N PHE A 25 6.77 2.18 34.15
CA PHE A 25 6.49 1.96 35.57
C PHE A 25 7.48 1.02 36.22
N LEU A 26 7.88 -0.06 35.53
CA LEU A 26 8.90 -0.98 36.03
C LEU A 26 10.27 -0.30 36.13
N ILE A 27 10.66 0.48 35.11
CA ILE A 27 11.93 1.21 35.11
C ILE A 27 11.98 2.21 36.27
N ILE A 28 10.92 2.99 36.45
CA ILE A 28 10.81 3.95 37.57
C ILE A 28 10.85 3.20 38.92
N GLY A 29 10.07 2.14 39.07
CA GLY A 29 10.03 1.35 40.30
C GLY A 29 11.39 0.77 40.68
N TYR A 30 12.08 0.11 39.74
CA TYR A 30 13.43 -0.40 39.99
C TYR A 30 14.43 0.71 40.27
N THR A 31 14.36 1.84 39.55
CA THR A 31 15.24 2.98 39.78
C THR A 31 15.07 3.58 41.18
N VAL A 32 13.81 3.80 41.62
CA VAL A 32 13.49 4.31 42.97
C VAL A 32 14.02 3.38 44.04
N MET A 33 13.79 2.06 43.90
CA MET A 33 14.31 1.07 44.86
C MET A 33 15.87 1.05 44.88
N MET A 34 16.51 1.13 43.73
CA MET A 34 17.97 1.19 43.65
C MET A 34 18.55 2.44 44.33
N VAL A 35 17.89 3.61 44.13
CA VAL A 35 18.28 4.86 44.82
C VAL A 35 18.12 4.76 46.33
N ALA A 36 17.05 4.10 46.81
CA ALA A 36 16.78 3.90 48.25
C ALA A 36 17.83 2.99 48.90
N ILE A 37 18.43 2.05 48.16
CA ILE A 37 19.49 1.17 48.67
C ILE A 37 20.85 1.88 48.69
N SER A 38 21.27 2.48 47.55
CA SER A 38 22.51 3.22 47.42
C SER A 38 22.39 4.21 46.25
N TRP A 39 22.42 5.50 46.56
CA TRP A 39 22.36 6.55 45.56
C TRP A 39 23.61 6.57 44.65
N GLU A 40 24.78 6.17 45.19
CA GLU A 40 26.07 6.13 44.48
C GLU A 40 26.05 5.06 43.37
N LEU A 41 25.59 3.85 43.71
CA LEU A 41 25.43 2.75 42.74
C LEU A 41 24.29 3.03 41.77
N ALA A 42 23.21 3.66 42.21
CA ALA A 42 22.11 4.04 41.36
C ALA A 42 22.52 5.08 40.33
N LEU A 43 23.30 6.09 40.72
CA LEU A 43 23.84 7.09 39.78
C LEU A 43 24.71 6.44 38.68
N PHE A 44 25.58 5.49 39.06
CA PHE A 44 26.33 4.72 38.10
C PHE A 44 25.40 3.98 37.11
N SER A 45 24.39 3.31 37.63
CA SER A 45 23.43 2.54 36.81
C SER A 45 22.67 3.43 35.84
N VAL A 46 22.18 4.60 36.31
CA VAL A 46 21.45 5.57 35.48
C VAL A 46 22.34 6.17 34.39
N LEU A 47 23.64 6.38 34.67
CA LEU A 47 24.59 6.87 33.66
C LEU A 47 25.01 5.78 32.67
N PHE A 48 25.07 4.53 33.11
CA PHE A 48 25.48 3.38 32.28
C PHE A 48 24.37 2.97 31.24
N LEU A 49 23.11 2.98 31.64
CA LEU A 49 22.00 2.56 30.77
C LEU A 49 21.93 3.37 29.46
N PRO A 50 22.02 4.72 29.45
CA PRO A 50 22.06 5.49 28.21
C PRO A 50 23.24 5.14 27.30
N VAL A 51 24.43 4.83 27.88
CA VAL A 51 25.59 4.43 27.09
C VAL A 51 25.31 3.11 26.34
N VAL A 52 24.73 2.14 27.01
CA VAL A 52 24.30 0.87 26.40
C VAL A 52 23.25 1.14 25.31
N ALA A 53 22.26 1.98 25.59
CA ALA A 53 21.23 2.35 24.65
C ALA A 53 21.80 3.03 23.39
N LEU A 54 22.77 3.92 23.53
CA LEU A 54 23.46 4.57 22.41
C LEU A 54 24.25 3.57 21.55
N ILE A 55 24.97 2.64 22.18
CA ILE A 55 25.74 1.60 21.47
C ILE A 55 24.76 0.73 20.64
N ILE A 56 23.71 0.20 21.27
CA ILE A 56 22.71 -0.64 20.60
C ILE A 56 21.98 0.17 19.51
N GLY A 57 21.58 1.39 19.81
CA GLY A 57 20.92 2.29 18.86
C GLY A 57 21.77 2.58 17.62
N SER A 58 23.09 2.74 17.78
CA SER A 58 24.04 2.88 16.68
C SER A 58 24.06 1.64 15.76
N ILE A 59 24.02 0.45 16.34
CA ILE A 59 23.97 -0.81 15.58
C ILE A 59 22.66 -0.88 14.78
N VAL A 60 21.53 -0.63 15.42
CA VAL A 60 20.20 -0.64 14.80
C VAL A 60 20.10 0.41 13.69
N LYS A 61 20.62 1.61 13.92
CA LYS A 61 20.61 2.69 12.89
C LYS A 61 21.38 2.29 11.63
N ARG A 62 22.49 1.57 11.77
CA ARG A 62 23.30 1.07 10.64
C ARG A 62 22.61 -0.05 9.85
N LEU A 63 21.54 -0.65 10.36
CA LEU A 63 20.76 -1.69 9.67
C LEU A 63 19.63 -1.12 8.79
N ARG A 64 19.23 0.14 8.97
CA ARG A 64 18.10 0.74 8.24
C ARG A 64 18.31 0.79 6.72
N HIS A 65 19.48 1.19 6.27
CA HIS A 65 19.79 1.29 4.83
C HIS A 65 19.78 -0.09 4.15
N PRO A 66 20.54 -1.09 4.65
CA PRO A 66 20.48 -2.44 4.09
C PRO A 66 19.08 -3.06 4.10
N ALA A 67 18.25 -2.75 5.10
CA ALA A 67 16.87 -3.24 5.17
C ALA A 67 16.00 -2.71 4.03
N ARG A 68 16.10 -1.42 3.71
CA ARG A 68 15.39 -0.84 2.55
C ARG A 68 15.84 -1.47 1.23
N THR A 69 17.14 -1.64 1.05
CA THR A 69 17.69 -2.27 -0.16
C THR A 69 17.24 -3.73 -0.28
N SER A 70 17.21 -4.48 0.82
CA SER A 70 16.71 -5.87 0.84
C SER A 70 15.23 -5.94 0.47
N GLN A 71 14.39 -5.00 0.99
CA GLN A 71 12.98 -4.92 0.64
C GLN A 71 12.76 -4.60 -0.84
N GLN A 72 13.56 -3.69 -1.40
CA GLN A 72 13.51 -3.35 -2.82
C GLN A 72 13.90 -4.56 -3.69
N ARG A 73 15.00 -5.25 -3.35
CA ARG A 73 15.42 -6.46 -4.07
C ARG A 73 14.40 -7.60 -3.98
N MET A 74 13.73 -7.73 -2.84
CA MET A 74 12.62 -8.68 -2.71
C MET A 74 11.45 -8.31 -3.64
N GLY A 75 11.12 -7.03 -3.76
CA GLY A 75 10.13 -6.54 -4.73
C GLY A 75 10.51 -6.86 -6.18
N GLU A 76 11.76 -6.63 -6.57
CA GLU A 76 12.29 -6.95 -7.90
C GLU A 76 12.22 -8.46 -8.20
N LEU A 77 12.52 -9.30 -7.19
CA LEU A 77 12.44 -10.76 -7.32
C LEU A 77 10.99 -11.23 -7.51
N VAL A 78 10.06 -10.69 -6.73
CA VAL A 78 8.61 -11.01 -6.87
C VAL A 78 8.08 -10.54 -8.21
N SER A 79 8.45 -9.32 -8.67
CA SER A 79 8.08 -8.82 -9.99
C SER A 79 8.62 -9.69 -11.11
N THR A 80 9.88 -10.16 -11.01
CA THR A 80 10.48 -11.07 -11.99
C THR A 80 9.75 -12.41 -12.03
N LEU A 81 9.26 -12.92 -10.88
CA LEU A 81 8.44 -14.13 -10.83
C LEU A 81 7.09 -13.92 -11.51
N ASP A 82 6.41 -12.82 -11.20
CA ASP A 82 5.10 -12.49 -11.78
C ASP A 82 5.20 -12.31 -13.31
N GLU A 83 6.20 -11.55 -13.78
CA GLU A 83 6.50 -11.40 -15.20
C GLU A 83 6.78 -12.76 -15.88
N SER A 84 7.54 -13.63 -15.20
CA SER A 84 7.91 -14.96 -15.73
C SER A 84 6.70 -15.88 -15.84
N LEU A 85 5.81 -15.87 -14.84
CA LEU A 85 4.59 -16.67 -14.85
C LEU A 85 3.60 -16.15 -15.89
N SER A 86 3.39 -14.86 -15.95
CA SER A 86 2.50 -14.22 -16.92
C SER A 86 3.01 -14.37 -18.36
N GLY A 87 4.33 -14.28 -18.55
CA GLY A 87 5.01 -14.40 -19.84
C GLY A 87 5.47 -15.81 -20.18
N ILE A 88 5.07 -16.87 -19.50
CA ILE A 88 5.63 -18.23 -19.65
C ILE A 88 5.53 -18.77 -21.09
N LYS A 89 4.46 -18.44 -21.81
CA LYS A 89 4.29 -18.83 -23.21
C LYS A 89 5.34 -18.17 -24.10
N VAL A 90 5.63 -16.90 -23.86
CA VAL A 90 6.63 -16.12 -24.61
C VAL A 90 8.02 -16.66 -24.29
N ILE A 91 8.34 -16.89 -23.02
CA ILE A 91 9.63 -17.44 -22.59
C ILE A 91 9.90 -18.79 -23.28
N LYS A 92 8.88 -19.67 -23.34
CA LYS A 92 9.00 -20.96 -24.01
C LYS A 92 9.13 -20.83 -25.54
N SER A 93 8.39 -19.89 -26.17
CA SER A 93 8.44 -19.73 -27.62
C SER A 93 9.81 -19.22 -28.12
N TYR A 94 10.51 -18.44 -27.31
CA TYR A 94 11.85 -17.94 -27.60
C TYR A 94 12.99 -18.79 -27.00
N ASN A 95 12.68 -19.93 -26.37
CA ASN A 95 13.66 -20.76 -25.62
C ASN A 95 14.48 -19.94 -24.61
N ALA A 96 13.87 -18.91 -24.00
CA ALA A 96 14.53 -17.98 -23.08
C ALA A 96 14.52 -18.44 -21.62
N VAL A 97 14.26 -19.73 -21.34
CA VAL A 97 14.15 -20.29 -19.98
C VAL A 97 15.44 -20.08 -19.20
N ASP A 98 16.59 -20.39 -19.80
CA ASP A 98 17.90 -20.29 -19.13
C ASP A 98 18.28 -18.84 -18.84
N TYR A 99 17.92 -17.89 -19.72
CA TYR A 99 18.11 -16.46 -19.48
C TYR A 99 17.33 -15.97 -18.26
N ILE A 100 16.04 -16.31 -18.19
CA ILE A 100 15.19 -15.91 -17.06
C ILE A 100 15.64 -16.59 -15.76
N LYS A 101 16.03 -17.85 -15.84
CA LYS A 101 16.56 -18.62 -14.70
C LYS A 101 17.85 -17.98 -14.16
N GLN A 102 18.75 -17.56 -15.03
CA GLN A 102 19.98 -16.88 -14.63
C GLN A 102 19.67 -15.54 -13.96
N LYS A 103 18.81 -14.72 -14.56
CA LYS A 103 18.33 -13.45 -13.99
C LYS A 103 17.77 -13.64 -12.57
N PHE A 104 16.94 -14.67 -12.39
CA PHE A 104 16.35 -15.01 -11.08
C PHE A 104 17.44 -15.43 -10.08
N TYR A 105 18.39 -16.28 -10.48
CA TYR A 105 19.47 -16.72 -9.59
C TYR A 105 20.36 -15.55 -9.16
N ASP A 106 20.68 -14.61 -10.04
CA ASP A 106 21.49 -13.45 -9.72
C ASP A 106 20.77 -12.55 -8.70
N LEU A 107 19.49 -12.25 -8.92
CA LEU A 107 18.66 -11.49 -7.96
C LEU A 107 18.54 -12.19 -6.61
N ASN A 108 18.34 -13.51 -6.62
CA ASN A 108 18.24 -14.31 -5.40
C ASN A 108 19.56 -14.36 -4.63
N ALA A 109 20.68 -14.49 -5.34
CA ALA A 109 22.01 -14.47 -4.72
C ALA A 109 22.33 -13.11 -4.09
N ASP A 110 21.94 -12.01 -4.73
CA ASP A 110 22.09 -10.66 -4.18
C ASP A 110 21.23 -10.48 -2.93
N LEU A 111 19.96 -10.88 -2.99
CA LEU A 111 19.06 -10.85 -1.84
C LEU A 111 19.58 -11.70 -0.67
N ALA A 112 20.06 -12.91 -0.95
CA ALA A 112 20.63 -13.78 0.06
C ALA A 112 21.87 -13.15 0.74
N ARG A 113 22.78 -12.55 -0.04
CA ARG A 113 23.96 -11.84 0.49
C ARG A 113 23.57 -10.67 1.40
N LEU A 114 22.59 -9.87 0.97
CA LEU A 114 22.09 -8.75 1.78
C LEU A 114 21.45 -9.24 3.07
N THR A 115 20.58 -10.25 2.98
CA THR A 115 19.87 -10.82 4.13
C THR A 115 20.84 -11.45 5.13
N LEU A 116 21.86 -12.19 4.68
CA LEU A 116 22.91 -12.75 5.54
C LEU A 116 23.74 -11.66 6.21
N SER A 117 24.10 -10.60 5.48
CA SER A 117 24.84 -9.46 6.05
C SER A 117 24.04 -8.75 7.14
N MET A 118 22.73 -8.58 6.93
CA MET A 118 21.83 -8.00 7.92
C MET A 118 21.67 -8.91 9.13
N ALA A 119 21.42 -10.20 8.92
CA ALA A 119 21.26 -11.18 9.99
C ALA A 119 22.52 -11.25 10.87
N ARG A 120 23.72 -11.28 10.29
CA ARG A 120 24.99 -11.26 11.03
C ARG A 120 25.10 -10.02 11.92
N ARG A 121 24.79 -8.84 11.40
CA ARG A 121 24.86 -7.58 12.16
C ARG A 121 23.80 -7.52 13.27
N GLN A 122 22.58 -8.00 12.98
CA GLN A 122 21.49 -8.04 13.95
C GLN A 122 21.78 -9.02 15.08
N GLN A 123 22.35 -10.18 14.76
CA GLN A 123 22.74 -11.18 15.75
C GLN A 123 23.88 -10.73 16.65
N LEU A 124 24.74 -9.78 16.22
CA LEU A 124 25.77 -9.20 17.08
C LEU A 124 25.20 -8.29 18.17
N ALA A 125 24.02 -7.74 18.01
CA ALA A 125 23.42 -6.85 19.00
C ALA A 125 23.12 -7.57 20.33
N SER A 126 22.72 -8.85 20.30
CA SER A 126 22.41 -9.63 21.50
C SER A 126 23.67 -9.95 22.33
N PRO A 127 24.74 -10.57 21.79
CA PRO A 127 25.98 -10.78 22.53
C PRO A 127 26.64 -9.49 23.05
N MET A 128 26.57 -8.42 22.26
CA MET A 128 27.09 -7.12 22.69
C MET A 128 26.35 -6.56 23.90
N SER A 129 25.02 -6.65 23.91
CA SER A 129 24.21 -6.21 25.05
C SER A 129 24.45 -7.06 26.29
N GLU A 130 24.64 -8.37 26.12
CA GLU A 130 24.91 -9.31 27.19
C GLU A 130 26.33 -9.05 27.78
N PHE A 131 27.34 -8.89 26.92
CA PHE A 131 28.68 -8.55 27.34
C PHE A 131 28.73 -7.22 28.14
N LEU A 132 28.03 -6.18 27.62
CA LEU A 132 27.93 -4.90 28.34
C LEU A 132 27.19 -5.06 29.68
N GLY A 133 26.14 -5.85 29.74
CA GLY A 133 25.39 -6.13 30.98
C GLY A 133 26.28 -6.84 32.03
N ILE A 134 26.98 -7.88 31.61
CA ILE A 134 27.92 -8.61 32.51
C ILE A 134 29.06 -7.70 32.96
N SER A 135 29.61 -6.88 32.07
CA SER A 135 30.67 -5.92 32.40
C SER A 135 30.18 -4.89 33.46
N ALA A 136 28.93 -4.41 33.30
CA ALA A 136 28.33 -3.51 34.29
C ALA A 136 28.16 -4.17 35.66
N VAL A 137 27.66 -5.42 35.69
CA VAL A 137 27.59 -6.19 36.93
C VAL A 137 29.00 -6.36 37.55
N GLY A 138 30.01 -6.64 36.76
CA GLY A 138 31.39 -6.73 37.24
C GLY A 138 31.87 -5.43 37.90
N VAL A 139 31.62 -4.27 37.30
CA VAL A 139 31.95 -2.96 37.88
C VAL A 139 31.14 -2.71 39.15
N ILE A 140 29.84 -3.04 39.18
CA ILE A 140 28.99 -2.92 40.37
C ILE A 140 29.50 -3.83 41.48
N LEU A 141 29.96 -5.04 41.18
CA LEU A 141 30.52 -5.95 42.20
C LEU A 141 31.80 -5.39 42.85
N VAL A 142 32.74 -4.83 42.05
CA VAL A 142 33.94 -4.24 42.56
C VAL A 142 33.66 -2.97 43.37
N PHE A 143 32.90 -2.05 42.79
CA PHE A 143 32.61 -0.78 43.47
C PHE A 143 31.66 -0.95 44.66
N GLY A 144 30.58 -1.69 44.51
CA GLY A 144 29.63 -1.98 45.58
C GLY A 144 30.23 -2.80 46.70
N GLY A 145 31.11 -3.80 46.38
CA GLY A 145 31.87 -4.53 47.35
C GLY A 145 32.77 -3.61 48.21
N SER A 146 33.39 -2.60 47.59
CA SER A 146 34.18 -1.61 48.32
C SER A 146 33.32 -0.77 49.27
N LEU A 147 32.08 -0.45 48.94
CA LEU A 147 31.14 0.26 49.82
C LEU A 147 30.68 -0.61 51.00
N VAL A 148 30.51 -1.91 50.77
CA VAL A 148 30.18 -2.88 51.83
C VAL A 148 31.35 -2.99 52.81
N PHE A 149 32.59 -3.11 52.33
CA PHE A 149 33.78 -3.14 53.21
C PHE A 149 34.00 -1.86 53.99
N LYS A 150 33.58 -0.70 53.44
CA LYS A 150 33.64 0.59 54.16
C LYS A 150 32.48 0.77 55.15
N GLY A 151 31.55 -0.17 55.21
CA GLY A 151 30.36 -0.09 56.08
C GLY A 151 29.28 0.89 55.62
N SER A 152 29.40 1.46 54.41
CA SER A 152 28.43 2.40 53.84
C SER A 152 27.19 1.70 53.24
N LEU A 153 27.28 0.40 52.92
CA LEU A 153 26.21 -0.41 52.36
C LEU A 153 26.11 -1.75 53.08
N SER A 154 24.92 -2.20 53.44
CA SER A 154 24.72 -3.53 54.02
C SER A 154 24.92 -4.64 52.99
N PRO A 155 25.43 -5.82 53.36
CA PRO A 155 25.58 -6.94 52.42
C PRO A 155 24.26 -7.37 51.78
N GLU A 156 23.14 -7.34 52.50
CA GLU A 156 21.81 -7.68 52.03
C GLU A 156 21.32 -6.65 51.01
N GLY A 157 21.54 -5.36 51.30
CA GLY A 157 21.24 -4.28 50.33
C GLY A 157 22.03 -4.39 49.03
N PHE A 158 23.30 -4.78 49.14
CA PHE A 158 24.13 -5.00 47.96
C PHE A 158 23.64 -6.14 47.07
N ILE A 159 23.26 -7.28 47.64
CA ILE A 159 22.68 -8.40 46.92
C ILE A 159 21.35 -7.99 46.23
N ALA A 160 20.48 -7.27 46.99
CA ALA A 160 19.24 -6.75 46.46
C ALA A 160 19.48 -5.78 45.30
N PHE A 161 20.48 -4.90 45.38
CA PHE A 161 20.86 -3.97 44.32
C PHE A 161 21.25 -4.70 43.02
N VAL A 162 22.14 -5.70 43.13
CA VAL A 162 22.59 -6.50 41.96
C VAL A 162 21.43 -7.23 41.31
N ALA A 163 20.51 -7.78 42.12
CA ALA A 163 19.31 -8.43 41.61
C ALA A 163 18.40 -7.45 40.83
N MET A 164 18.15 -6.25 41.38
CA MET A 164 17.35 -5.20 40.73
C MET A 164 18.01 -4.68 39.46
N PHE A 165 19.33 -4.45 39.48
CA PHE A 165 20.06 -4.02 38.28
C PHE A 165 19.95 -5.04 37.13
N SER A 166 20.03 -6.33 37.47
CA SER A 166 19.88 -7.41 36.48
C SER A 166 18.47 -7.40 35.88
N GLN A 167 17.45 -7.09 36.68
CA GLN A 167 16.04 -7.06 36.21
C GLN A 167 15.69 -5.83 35.40
N ILE A 168 16.29 -4.65 35.64
CA ILE A 168 15.97 -3.41 34.91
C ILE A 168 16.43 -3.43 33.47
N THR A 169 17.43 -4.23 33.12
CA THR A 169 18.00 -4.30 31.75
C THR A 169 16.96 -4.76 30.74
N ARG A 170 16.07 -5.68 31.11
CA ARG A 170 15.03 -6.22 30.22
C ARG A 170 13.94 -5.18 29.88
N PRO A 171 13.28 -4.50 30.85
CA PRO A 171 12.34 -3.41 30.58
C PRO A 171 12.92 -2.32 29.68
N VAL A 172 14.14 -1.88 29.95
CA VAL A 172 14.82 -0.84 29.14
C VAL A 172 14.99 -1.30 27.70
N ARG A 173 15.46 -2.52 27.46
CA ARG A 173 15.61 -3.07 26.12
C ARG A 173 14.26 -3.18 25.40
N THR A 174 13.24 -3.73 26.05
CA THR A 174 11.89 -3.89 25.49
C THR A 174 11.31 -2.51 25.12
N PHE A 175 11.49 -1.50 25.95
CA PHE A 175 11.02 -0.14 25.67
C PHE A 175 11.71 0.46 24.43
N ILE A 176 13.02 0.30 24.28
CA ILE A 176 13.77 0.78 23.11
C ILE A 176 13.33 0.06 21.83
N ASP A 177 13.16 -1.25 21.89
CA ASP A 177 12.72 -2.05 20.73
C ASP A 177 11.31 -1.64 20.26
N GLN A 178 10.41 -1.30 21.19
CA GLN A 178 9.06 -0.83 20.85
C GLN A 178 9.03 0.56 20.20
N PHE A 179 9.95 1.43 20.52
CA PHE A 179 10.06 2.73 19.84
C PHE A 179 10.27 2.58 18.31
N ALA A 180 10.98 1.55 17.89
CA ALA A 180 11.15 1.24 16.48
C ALA A 180 9.85 0.75 15.83
N ASN A 181 9.06 -0.07 16.55
CA ASN A 181 7.77 -0.58 16.08
C ASN A 181 6.70 0.51 15.98
N ILE A 182 6.68 1.47 16.93
CA ILE A 182 5.79 2.63 16.89
C ILE A 182 6.02 3.45 15.60
N ASN A 183 7.27 3.74 15.25
CA ASN A 183 7.59 4.50 14.03
C ASN A 183 7.17 3.74 12.76
N GLN A 184 7.25 2.41 12.75
CA GLN A 184 6.72 1.61 11.64
C GLN A 184 5.18 1.66 11.57
N GLY A 185 4.52 1.63 12.72
CA GLY A 185 3.06 1.78 12.82
C GLY A 185 2.57 3.13 12.32
N ILE A 186 3.25 4.22 12.72
CA ILE A 186 2.94 5.58 12.25
C ILE A 186 3.08 5.65 10.72
N ALA A 187 4.20 5.18 10.16
CA ALA A 187 4.41 5.20 8.71
C ALA A 187 3.42 4.30 7.93
N ALA A 188 2.91 3.23 8.54
CA ALA A 188 1.83 2.43 7.96
C ALA A 188 0.49 3.16 8.02
N GLY A 189 0.19 3.80 9.16
CA GLY A 189 -1.00 4.63 9.34
C GLY A 189 -1.06 5.80 8.35
N GLU A 190 0.03 6.53 8.18
CA GLU A 190 0.11 7.63 7.21
C GLU A 190 -0.22 7.18 5.78
N ARG A 191 0.25 5.99 5.38
CA ARG A 191 -0.11 5.43 4.05
C ARG A 191 -1.58 5.05 3.93
N ILE A 192 -2.18 4.51 5.00
CA ILE A 192 -3.61 4.17 5.01
C ILE A 192 -4.44 5.45 4.96
N PHE A 193 -4.13 6.43 5.81
CA PHE A 193 -4.84 7.71 5.84
C PHE A 193 -4.65 8.51 4.55
N SER A 194 -3.47 8.45 3.90
CA SER A 194 -3.27 9.09 2.60
C SER A 194 -4.22 8.56 1.51
N ILE A 195 -4.70 7.31 1.65
CA ILE A 195 -5.71 6.75 0.74
C ILE A 195 -7.13 7.12 1.20
N ILE A 196 -7.40 7.02 2.51
CA ILE A 196 -8.73 7.35 3.08
C ILE A 196 -9.05 8.82 2.90
N ASP A 197 -8.07 9.69 3.15
CA ASP A 197 -8.22 11.14 3.08
C ASP A 197 -7.98 11.69 1.65
N ALA A 198 -7.66 10.81 0.68
CA ALA A 198 -7.54 11.21 -0.71
C ALA A 198 -8.86 11.75 -1.22
N GLN A 199 -8.86 13.02 -1.55
CA GLN A 199 -10.01 13.65 -2.20
C GLN A 199 -9.95 13.41 -3.69
N SER A 200 -11.09 13.08 -4.30
CA SER A 200 -11.20 13.07 -5.76
C SER A 200 -10.89 14.47 -6.30
N GLU A 201 -10.01 14.54 -7.29
CA GLU A 201 -9.71 15.82 -7.97
C GLU A 201 -10.96 16.38 -8.66
N ILE A 202 -11.85 15.49 -9.09
CA ILE A 202 -13.09 15.86 -9.74
C ILE A 202 -14.24 15.71 -8.75
N GLN A 203 -14.86 16.84 -8.41
CA GLN A 203 -16.00 16.91 -7.50
C GLN A 203 -17.13 17.71 -8.15
N ASP A 204 -18.36 17.40 -7.73
CA ASP A 204 -19.52 18.15 -8.16
C ASP A 204 -19.56 19.52 -7.49
N LYS A 205 -19.92 20.55 -8.25
CA LYS A 205 -20.11 21.88 -7.70
C LYS A 205 -21.33 21.90 -6.79
N PRO A 206 -21.34 22.74 -5.73
CA PRO A 206 -22.56 22.97 -4.96
C PRO A 206 -23.70 23.47 -5.87
N GLY A 207 -24.81 22.76 -5.91
CA GLY A 207 -25.95 23.08 -6.77
C GLY A 207 -25.78 22.65 -8.22
N ALA A 208 -24.94 21.65 -8.50
CA ALA A 208 -24.79 21.07 -9.84
C ALA A 208 -26.14 20.59 -10.39
N LEU A 209 -26.31 20.73 -11.69
CA LEU A 209 -27.54 20.38 -12.42
C LEU A 209 -27.62 18.87 -12.70
N GLU A 210 -28.80 18.37 -12.92
CA GLU A 210 -29.01 17.02 -13.42
C GLU A 210 -29.16 17.02 -14.95
N LEU A 211 -28.38 16.18 -15.63
CA LEU A 211 -28.54 15.96 -17.07
C LEU A 211 -29.75 15.03 -17.32
N ASN A 212 -30.66 15.50 -18.14
CA ASN A 212 -31.86 14.73 -18.54
C ASN A 212 -31.79 14.25 -20.01
N GLY A 213 -30.59 13.78 -20.41
CA GLY A 213 -30.31 13.30 -21.76
C GLY A 213 -29.88 14.40 -22.73
N LEU A 214 -29.31 13.99 -23.88
CA LEU A 214 -28.87 14.86 -24.96
C LEU A 214 -30.07 15.26 -25.85
N LYS A 215 -30.29 16.55 -25.99
CA LYS A 215 -31.37 17.11 -26.82
C LYS A 215 -30.91 17.61 -28.18
N ASP A 216 -29.78 18.32 -28.23
CA ASP A 216 -29.27 18.97 -29.42
C ASP A 216 -27.86 18.48 -29.78
N LYS A 217 -26.82 18.86 -29.00
CA LYS A 217 -25.42 18.56 -29.34
C LYS A 217 -24.47 18.53 -28.14
N ILE A 218 -23.34 17.88 -28.37
CA ILE A 218 -22.11 18.00 -27.55
C ILE A 218 -21.17 18.92 -28.29
N GLU A 219 -20.62 19.94 -27.60
CA GLU A 219 -19.75 20.94 -28.20
C GLU A 219 -18.42 20.99 -27.47
N PHE A 220 -17.34 20.90 -28.21
CA PHE A 220 -15.96 21.02 -27.71
C PHE A 220 -15.46 22.42 -28.12
N ARG A 221 -15.09 23.23 -27.13
CA ARG A 221 -14.63 24.63 -27.34
C ARG A 221 -13.21 24.78 -26.85
N ASP A 222 -12.29 24.89 -27.77
CA ASP A 222 -10.87 25.18 -27.56
C ASP A 222 -10.24 24.32 -26.46
N ILE A 223 -10.39 22.99 -26.61
CA ILE A 223 -10.00 22.02 -25.61
C ILE A 223 -8.51 21.87 -25.56
N HIS A 224 -7.93 22.10 -24.39
CA HIS A 224 -6.56 21.78 -24.05
C HIS A 224 -6.53 20.79 -22.88
N PHE A 225 -5.63 19.81 -22.94
CA PHE A 225 -5.49 18.83 -21.88
C PHE A 225 -4.08 18.29 -21.72
N SER A 226 -3.64 18.18 -20.47
CA SER A 226 -2.40 17.55 -20.05
C SER A 226 -2.67 16.71 -18.79
N TYR A 227 -2.07 15.49 -18.68
CA TYR A 227 -2.20 14.65 -17.49
C TYR A 227 -1.39 15.14 -16.29
N ASP A 228 -0.25 15.74 -16.53
CA ASP A 228 0.73 16.13 -15.49
C ASP A 228 1.19 17.58 -15.60
N GLY A 229 0.61 18.35 -16.51
CA GLY A 229 1.00 19.73 -16.79
C GLY A 229 2.33 19.89 -17.54
N SER A 230 3.05 18.79 -17.83
CA SER A 230 4.37 18.86 -18.50
C SER A 230 4.27 18.81 -20.02
N ARG A 231 3.28 18.08 -20.56
CA ARG A 231 3.06 17.91 -21.99
C ARG A 231 1.59 17.97 -22.33
N GLU A 232 1.24 18.85 -23.26
CA GLU A 232 -0.10 18.87 -23.84
C GLU A 232 -0.34 17.64 -24.69
N VAL A 233 -1.44 16.94 -24.42
CA VAL A 233 -1.92 15.78 -25.16
C VAL A 233 -2.98 16.22 -26.16
N ILE A 234 -3.76 17.22 -25.83
CA ILE A 234 -4.77 17.86 -26.68
C ILE A 234 -4.45 19.36 -26.66
N ASP A 235 -4.37 19.96 -27.84
CA ASP A 235 -3.97 21.36 -28.04
C ASP A 235 -4.97 22.07 -28.99
N GLY A 236 -5.91 22.81 -28.41
CA GLY A 236 -6.81 23.73 -29.11
C GLY A 236 -7.82 23.06 -30.05
N ILE A 237 -8.48 21.95 -29.64
CA ILE A 237 -9.47 21.25 -30.47
C ILE A 237 -10.87 21.85 -30.25
N SER A 238 -11.56 22.16 -31.38
CA SER A 238 -12.94 22.66 -31.38
C SER A 238 -13.77 21.95 -32.44
N PHE A 239 -14.92 21.36 -32.07
CA PHE A 239 -15.91 20.77 -32.95
C PHE A 239 -17.22 20.51 -32.18
N ASP A 240 -18.29 20.15 -32.88
CA ASP A 240 -19.54 19.74 -32.28
C ASP A 240 -20.06 18.42 -32.87
N ILE A 241 -20.82 17.69 -32.06
CA ILE A 241 -21.46 16.41 -32.42
C ILE A 241 -22.96 16.57 -32.17
N LYS A 242 -23.78 16.51 -33.21
CA LYS A 242 -25.24 16.61 -33.10
C LYS A 242 -25.85 15.31 -32.61
N ARG A 243 -27.00 15.42 -32.01
CA ARG A 243 -27.78 14.25 -31.61
C ARG A 243 -28.04 13.31 -32.79
N GLY A 244 -27.74 12.03 -32.62
CA GLY A 244 -27.86 10.99 -33.65
C GLY A 244 -26.73 10.94 -34.66
N GLU A 245 -25.74 11.80 -34.54
CA GLU A 245 -24.55 11.80 -35.38
C GLU A 245 -23.50 10.79 -34.86
N THR A 246 -22.81 10.16 -35.78
CA THR A 246 -21.64 9.30 -35.48
C THR A 246 -20.39 9.96 -35.96
N VAL A 247 -19.46 10.21 -35.07
CA VAL A 247 -18.16 10.85 -35.36
C VAL A 247 -17.01 9.86 -35.15
N ALA A 248 -16.12 9.78 -36.11
CA ALA A 248 -14.91 8.98 -36.03
C ALA A 248 -13.68 9.87 -35.76
N LEU A 249 -12.95 9.60 -34.67
CA LEU A 249 -11.66 10.24 -34.36
C LEU A 249 -10.54 9.46 -35.02
N VAL A 250 -9.88 10.06 -36.01
CA VAL A 250 -8.79 9.43 -36.78
C VAL A 250 -7.48 10.16 -36.55
N GLY A 251 -6.37 9.42 -36.44
CA GLY A 251 -5.05 9.98 -36.25
C GLY A 251 -4.03 8.95 -35.76
N PRO A 252 -2.76 9.34 -35.61
CA PRO A 252 -1.68 8.46 -35.18
C PRO A 252 -1.90 7.94 -33.75
N SER A 253 -1.23 6.83 -33.39
CA SER A 253 -1.21 6.34 -32.02
C SER A 253 -0.56 7.39 -31.11
N GLY A 254 -1.13 7.61 -29.93
CA GLY A 254 -0.68 8.67 -29.01
C GLY A 254 -1.17 10.08 -29.36
N GLY A 255 -2.02 10.25 -30.39
CA GLY A 255 -2.59 11.55 -30.78
C GLY A 255 -3.79 12.03 -29.94
N GLY A 256 -3.97 11.56 -28.72
CA GLY A 256 -5.00 12.06 -27.79
C GLY A 256 -6.44 11.58 -28.05
N LYS A 257 -6.69 10.65 -29.01
CA LYS A 257 -8.04 10.20 -29.36
C LYS A 257 -8.80 9.58 -28.17
N SER A 258 -8.18 8.64 -27.47
CA SER A 258 -8.75 8.01 -26.28
C SER A 258 -8.94 9.03 -25.15
N THR A 259 -7.94 9.89 -24.96
CA THR A 259 -8.02 10.98 -23.97
C THR A 259 -9.22 11.88 -24.24
N LEU A 260 -9.46 12.27 -25.50
CA LEU A 260 -10.60 13.11 -25.87
C LEU A 260 -11.95 12.43 -25.53
N SER A 261 -12.04 11.10 -25.78
CA SER A 261 -13.25 10.35 -25.42
C SER A 261 -13.43 10.21 -23.89
N GLU A 262 -12.36 10.18 -23.11
CA GLU A 262 -12.37 10.09 -21.64
C GLU A 262 -12.73 11.42 -20.96
N LEU A 263 -12.57 12.55 -21.66
CA LEU A 263 -12.99 13.86 -21.16
C LEU A 263 -14.52 14.03 -21.16
N VAL A 264 -15.25 13.36 -22.05
CA VAL A 264 -16.72 13.50 -22.15
C VAL A 264 -17.43 12.96 -20.90
N PRO A 265 -17.12 11.75 -20.36
CA PRO A 265 -17.69 11.27 -19.10
C PRO A 265 -17.06 11.94 -17.87
N ARG A 266 -16.21 12.95 -18.10
CA ARG A 266 -15.52 13.69 -17.05
C ARG A 266 -14.71 12.78 -16.13
N PHE A 267 -13.90 11.86 -16.73
CA PHE A 267 -12.88 11.13 -15.99
C PHE A 267 -11.69 12.04 -15.64
N TYR A 268 -11.50 13.09 -16.45
CA TYR A 268 -10.58 14.19 -16.24
C TYR A 268 -11.28 15.50 -16.59
N ASP A 269 -10.93 16.60 -15.94
CA ASP A 269 -11.33 17.93 -16.33
C ASP A 269 -10.31 18.52 -17.33
N VAL A 270 -10.78 19.25 -18.33
CA VAL A 270 -9.91 19.89 -19.31
C VAL A 270 -9.05 20.96 -18.64
N THR A 271 -7.80 21.12 -19.10
CA THR A 271 -6.85 22.12 -18.59
C THR A 271 -7.27 23.53 -18.99
N ALA A 272 -7.75 23.70 -20.24
CA ALA A 272 -8.37 24.91 -20.74
C ALA A 272 -9.45 24.58 -21.76
N GLY A 273 -10.32 25.55 -22.05
CA GLY A 273 -11.50 25.33 -22.86
C GLY A 273 -12.65 24.71 -22.06
N ASP A 274 -13.70 24.24 -22.76
CA ASP A 274 -14.86 23.65 -22.13
C ASP A 274 -15.59 22.65 -23.05
N ILE A 275 -16.19 21.61 -22.45
CA ILE A 275 -17.07 20.69 -23.13
C ILE A 275 -18.50 20.98 -22.67
N LEU A 276 -19.41 21.22 -23.61
CA LEU A 276 -20.78 21.55 -23.31
C LEU A 276 -21.72 20.48 -23.86
N ILE A 277 -22.77 20.20 -23.10
CA ILE A 277 -23.93 19.41 -23.55
C ILE A 277 -25.11 20.34 -23.55
N ASP A 278 -25.73 20.52 -24.75
CA ASP A 278 -26.84 21.42 -24.96
C ASP A 278 -26.58 22.86 -24.43
N GLY A 279 -25.33 23.32 -24.57
CA GLY A 279 -24.92 24.66 -24.19
C GLY A 279 -24.53 24.84 -22.71
N VAL A 280 -24.62 23.77 -21.88
CA VAL A 280 -24.22 23.78 -20.46
C VAL A 280 -22.93 22.99 -20.30
N SER A 281 -21.99 23.55 -19.53
CA SER A 281 -20.71 22.89 -19.25
C SER A 281 -20.90 21.53 -18.52
N ILE A 282 -20.14 20.51 -18.91
CA ILE A 282 -20.15 19.22 -18.21
C ILE A 282 -19.70 19.34 -16.74
N ARG A 283 -18.99 20.43 -16.39
CA ARG A 283 -18.57 20.74 -15.03
C ARG A 283 -19.71 21.25 -14.14
N ASP A 284 -20.83 21.66 -14.75
CA ASP A 284 -22.01 22.16 -14.04
C ASP A 284 -23.08 21.08 -13.83
N TYR A 285 -22.89 19.89 -14.38
CA TYR A 285 -23.72 18.71 -14.12
C TYR A 285 -23.14 17.86 -12.97
N THR A 286 -24.02 17.11 -12.28
CA THR A 286 -23.56 16.05 -11.37
C THR A 286 -22.92 14.92 -12.17
N GLN A 287 -21.82 14.35 -11.67
CA GLN A 287 -21.12 13.25 -12.34
C GLN A 287 -22.04 12.03 -12.50
N GLU A 288 -22.91 11.80 -11.51
CA GLU A 288 -23.88 10.69 -11.55
C GLU A 288 -24.85 10.85 -12.71
N SER A 289 -25.51 12.01 -12.86
CA SER A 289 -26.46 12.23 -13.95
C SER A 289 -25.77 12.27 -15.32
N LEU A 290 -24.56 12.82 -15.40
CA LEU A 290 -23.76 12.85 -16.61
C LEU A 290 -23.44 11.42 -17.10
N ARG A 291 -22.91 10.57 -16.22
CA ARG A 291 -22.53 9.20 -16.56
C ARG A 291 -23.70 8.25 -16.74
N ALA A 292 -24.84 8.51 -16.10
CA ALA A 292 -26.06 7.74 -16.30
C ALA A 292 -26.58 7.78 -17.75
N HIS A 293 -26.20 8.79 -18.54
CA HIS A 293 -26.58 8.96 -19.93
C HIS A 293 -25.48 8.60 -20.94
N MET A 294 -24.37 7.99 -20.45
CA MET A 294 -23.22 7.64 -21.27
C MET A 294 -22.80 6.20 -21.05
N SER A 295 -22.25 5.58 -22.08
CA SER A 295 -21.59 4.29 -22.00
C SER A 295 -20.25 4.38 -22.69
N VAL A 296 -19.24 3.71 -22.14
CA VAL A 296 -17.87 3.69 -22.67
C VAL A 296 -17.45 2.26 -22.89
N VAL A 297 -17.10 1.93 -24.15
CA VAL A 297 -16.48 0.64 -24.50
C VAL A 297 -14.98 0.87 -24.66
N SER A 298 -14.20 0.36 -23.71
CA SER A 298 -12.74 0.50 -23.73
C SER A 298 -12.06 -0.57 -24.61
N GLN A 299 -10.82 -0.28 -25.04
CA GLN A 299 -10.00 -1.26 -25.76
C GLN A 299 -9.68 -2.48 -24.89
N ASP A 300 -9.40 -2.24 -23.61
CA ASP A 300 -9.18 -3.28 -22.61
C ASP A 300 -10.49 -3.53 -21.86
N THR A 301 -11.06 -4.70 -22.09
CA THR A 301 -12.33 -5.12 -21.47
C THR A 301 -12.10 -5.46 -20.00
N VAL A 302 -12.73 -4.74 -19.11
CA VAL A 302 -12.72 -5.05 -17.67
C VAL A 302 -13.99 -5.80 -17.33
N LEU A 303 -13.86 -7.07 -16.93
CA LEU A 303 -14.94 -7.89 -16.41
C LEU A 303 -14.63 -8.32 -14.97
N PHE A 304 -15.65 -8.37 -14.15
CA PHE A 304 -15.54 -8.72 -12.74
C PHE A 304 -15.74 -10.22 -12.53
N ASN A 305 -15.16 -10.76 -11.47
CA ASN A 305 -15.34 -12.15 -11.07
C ASN A 305 -16.76 -12.35 -10.51
N ASP A 306 -17.72 -12.44 -11.40
CA ASP A 306 -19.14 -12.58 -11.13
C ASP A 306 -19.78 -13.40 -12.26
N THR A 307 -21.11 -13.54 -12.21
CA THR A 307 -21.90 -14.13 -13.28
C THR A 307 -21.90 -13.24 -14.52
N ILE A 308 -22.29 -13.81 -15.66
CA ILE A 308 -22.51 -13.03 -16.89
C ILE A 308 -23.60 -11.97 -16.64
N GLU A 309 -24.72 -12.37 -16.02
CA GLU A 309 -25.81 -11.48 -15.65
C GLU A 309 -25.35 -10.32 -14.76
N GLY A 310 -24.53 -10.61 -13.72
CA GLY A 310 -23.98 -9.59 -12.84
C GLY A 310 -23.10 -8.57 -13.58
N ASN A 311 -22.28 -9.02 -14.53
CA ASN A 311 -21.45 -8.13 -15.33
C ASN A 311 -22.27 -7.22 -16.26
N ILE A 312 -23.34 -7.74 -16.90
CA ILE A 312 -24.21 -6.93 -17.76
C ILE A 312 -25.03 -5.95 -16.92
N ALA A 313 -25.54 -6.38 -15.76
CA ALA A 313 -26.35 -5.56 -14.86
C ALA A 313 -25.58 -4.36 -14.28
N MET A 314 -24.25 -4.38 -14.29
CA MET A 314 -23.45 -3.22 -13.87
C MET A 314 -23.71 -1.96 -14.71
N GLY A 315 -24.10 -2.12 -15.96
CA GLY A 315 -24.45 -0.99 -16.84
C GLY A 315 -25.74 -0.26 -16.44
N LYS A 316 -26.64 -0.92 -15.69
CA LYS A 316 -27.88 -0.33 -15.19
C LYS A 316 -28.26 -0.96 -13.85
N ALA A 317 -28.10 -0.21 -12.78
CA ALA A 317 -28.47 -0.66 -11.43
C ALA A 317 -29.98 -1.01 -11.38
N GLY A 318 -30.29 -2.24 -10.92
CA GLY A 318 -31.67 -2.72 -10.81
C GLY A 318 -32.32 -3.15 -12.15
N ALA A 319 -31.50 -3.40 -13.18
CA ALA A 319 -31.99 -3.94 -14.45
C ALA A 319 -32.74 -5.27 -14.25
N SER A 320 -33.91 -5.44 -14.91
CA SER A 320 -34.61 -6.71 -14.90
C SER A 320 -33.90 -7.75 -15.77
N HIS A 321 -34.18 -9.03 -15.54
CA HIS A 321 -33.61 -10.10 -16.36
C HIS A 321 -33.94 -9.94 -17.84
N GLU A 322 -35.16 -9.48 -18.17
CA GLU A 322 -35.58 -9.22 -19.54
C GLU A 322 -34.76 -8.11 -20.20
N GLU A 323 -34.46 -7.04 -19.49
CA GLU A 323 -33.60 -5.95 -19.97
C GLU A 323 -32.15 -6.44 -20.18
N ILE A 324 -31.63 -7.29 -19.31
CA ILE A 324 -30.31 -7.90 -19.46
C ILE A 324 -30.22 -8.80 -20.69
N VAL A 325 -31.23 -9.63 -20.91
CA VAL A 325 -31.34 -10.49 -22.12
C VAL A 325 -31.44 -9.66 -23.39
N GLU A 326 -32.21 -8.58 -23.38
CA GLU A 326 -32.32 -7.69 -24.54
C GLU A 326 -30.98 -6.98 -24.85
N ALA A 327 -30.28 -6.48 -23.82
CA ALA A 327 -28.94 -5.91 -23.98
C ALA A 327 -27.96 -6.94 -24.56
N ALA A 328 -28.00 -8.18 -24.08
CA ALA A 328 -27.16 -9.27 -24.59
C ALA A 328 -27.46 -9.61 -26.05
N ARG A 329 -28.72 -9.52 -26.47
CA ARG A 329 -29.13 -9.70 -27.88
C ARG A 329 -28.61 -8.59 -28.76
N ILE A 330 -28.76 -7.34 -28.34
CA ILE A 330 -28.22 -6.17 -29.06
C ILE A 330 -26.73 -6.30 -29.25
N ALA A 331 -25.98 -6.75 -28.20
CA ALA A 331 -24.55 -6.98 -28.26
C ALA A 331 -24.15 -8.27 -29.01
N ASN A 332 -25.12 -9.03 -29.52
CA ASN A 332 -24.86 -10.34 -30.15
C ASN A 332 -24.18 -11.35 -29.22
N ALA A 333 -24.47 -11.26 -27.91
CA ALA A 333 -23.88 -12.08 -26.83
C ALA A 333 -24.81 -13.25 -26.43
N ASP A 334 -26.13 -13.13 -26.57
CA ASP A 334 -27.12 -14.09 -26.10
C ASP A 334 -26.87 -15.53 -26.59
N CYS A 335 -26.41 -15.72 -27.85
CA CYS A 335 -26.09 -17.03 -28.41
C CYS A 335 -25.07 -17.82 -27.53
N PHE A 336 -23.92 -17.22 -27.22
CA PHE A 336 -22.91 -17.95 -26.45
C PHE A 336 -23.25 -18.00 -24.96
N ILE A 337 -24.08 -17.08 -24.45
CA ILE A 337 -24.55 -17.09 -23.06
C ILE A 337 -25.48 -18.29 -22.85
N THR A 338 -26.41 -18.51 -23.73
CA THR A 338 -27.38 -19.63 -23.64
C THR A 338 -26.70 -20.99 -23.82
N GLU A 339 -25.58 -21.07 -24.54
CA GLU A 339 -24.75 -22.26 -24.65
C GLU A 339 -23.86 -22.54 -23.42
N ALA A 340 -23.70 -21.55 -22.54
CA ALA A 340 -22.89 -21.70 -21.34
C ALA A 340 -23.58 -22.65 -20.32
N PRO A 341 -22.82 -23.39 -19.47
CA PRO A 341 -23.37 -24.43 -18.60
C PRO A 341 -24.51 -24.00 -17.69
N GLU A 342 -24.48 -22.74 -17.20
CA GLU A 342 -25.53 -22.14 -16.34
C GLU A 342 -26.16 -20.93 -16.98
N GLY A 343 -26.02 -20.77 -18.31
CA GLY A 343 -26.54 -19.62 -19.04
C GLY A 343 -26.06 -18.29 -18.47
N TYR A 344 -26.98 -17.37 -18.24
CA TYR A 344 -26.71 -16.06 -17.63
C TYR A 344 -26.09 -16.11 -16.22
N ARG A 345 -26.28 -17.19 -15.47
CA ARG A 345 -25.71 -17.41 -14.13
C ARG A 345 -24.30 -17.98 -14.15
N THR A 346 -23.76 -18.26 -15.32
CA THR A 346 -22.39 -18.77 -15.45
C THR A 346 -21.39 -17.78 -14.90
N ASN A 347 -20.58 -18.20 -13.90
CA ASN A 347 -19.48 -17.39 -13.39
C ASN A 347 -18.30 -17.40 -14.36
N ILE A 348 -17.82 -16.23 -14.75
CA ILE A 348 -16.80 -16.04 -15.77
C ILE A 348 -15.36 -16.06 -15.24
N GLY A 349 -15.17 -16.10 -13.91
CA GLY A 349 -13.88 -16.07 -13.25
C GLY A 349 -13.19 -14.71 -13.29
N ASP A 350 -11.97 -14.64 -12.74
CA ASP A 350 -11.22 -13.40 -12.70
C ASP A 350 -10.99 -12.83 -14.12
N ARG A 351 -11.38 -11.58 -14.31
CA ARG A 351 -11.25 -10.86 -15.60
C ARG A 351 -11.83 -11.62 -16.78
N GLY A 352 -12.84 -12.45 -16.56
CA GLY A 352 -13.48 -13.22 -17.61
C GLY A 352 -12.56 -14.25 -18.27
N VAL A 353 -11.65 -14.90 -17.49
CA VAL A 353 -10.68 -15.87 -18.00
C VAL A 353 -11.28 -17.05 -18.73
N LYS A 354 -12.55 -17.37 -18.45
CA LYS A 354 -13.28 -18.47 -19.11
C LYS A 354 -13.86 -18.10 -20.47
N LEU A 355 -13.79 -16.83 -20.87
CA LEU A 355 -14.35 -16.30 -22.11
C LEU A 355 -13.27 -16.03 -23.14
N SER A 356 -13.62 -16.16 -24.43
CA SER A 356 -12.75 -15.71 -25.52
C SER A 356 -12.67 -14.18 -25.55
N GLY A 357 -11.64 -13.62 -26.23
CA GLY A 357 -11.47 -12.17 -26.36
C GLY A 357 -12.71 -11.48 -26.95
N GLY A 358 -13.28 -12.03 -28.01
CA GLY A 358 -14.49 -11.49 -28.64
C GLY A 358 -15.76 -11.64 -27.78
N GLN A 359 -15.84 -12.69 -26.95
CA GLN A 359 -16.95 -12.83 -25.98
C GLN A 359 -16.83 -11.79 -24.87
N ARG A 360 -15.62 -11.56 -24.35
CA ARG A 360 -15.38 -10.50 -23.36
C ARG A 360 -15.80 -9.13 -23.88
N GLN A 361 -15.40 -8.79 -25.11
CA GLN A 361 -15.72 -7.50 -25.72
C GLN A 361 -17.23 -7.29 -25.92
N ARG A 362 -18.00 -8.37 -26.17
CA ARG A 362 -19.45 -8.28 -26.31
C ARG A 362 -20.19 -8.16 -24.98
N LEU A 363 -19.56 -8.48 -23.87
CA LEU A 363 -20.12 -8.34 -22.52
C LEU A 363 -19.83 -6.99 -21.86
N SER A 364 -18.82 -6.26 -22.34
CA SER A 364 -18.51 -4.92 -21.84
C SER A 364 -19.32 -3.87 -22.57
#